data_0e4f61c9d1b9ae9f1c202b601f3b8468
#
_entry.id   0e4f61c9d1b9ae9f1c202b601f3b8468
#
_cell.length_a   1.000
_cell.length_b   1.000
_cell.length_c   1.000
_cell.angle_alpha   90.00
_cell.angle_beta   90.00
_cell.angle_gamma   90.00
#
_symmetry.space_group_name_H-M   'P 1'
#
loop_
_entity.id
_entity.type
_entity.pdbx_description
1 polymer ?
#
loop_
_entity_poly.entity_id
_entity_poly.type
_entity_poly.pdbx_seq_one_letter_code
_entity_poly.pdbx_strand_id
1 'polypeptide(L)'
;MRLREAVRQSDTIARLGGDEFAAILSGLHPEREVATLEAQTAAEKIRLILSCPYEIKVSREGGRVDSILHSCPPSMGVVLFGDERLNEEKKVFEAGDRALYQAKHAGGNTVVMAEELMF
;
A
#
# COMPACT_ATOMS: atom_id res chain seq x y z
N MET A 1 0.27 4.38 -13.64
CA MET A 1 0.86 4.29 -12.29
C MET A 1 0.69 2.87 -11.76
N ARG A 2 1.76 2.28 -11.26
CA ARG A 2 1.77 0.87 -10.81
C ARG A 2 0.77 0.55 -9.70
N LEU A 3 0.59 1.46 -8.75
CA LEU A 3 -0.36 1.22 -7.66
C LEU A 3 -1.78 1.08 -8.23
N ARG A 4 -2.16 1.91 -9.20
CA ARG A 4 -3.48 1.82 -9.84
C ARG A 4 -3.65 0.49 -10.59
N GLU A 5 -2.59 -0.02 -11.17
CA GLU A 5 -2.60 -1.32 -11.86
C GLU A 5 -2.71 -2.50 -10.90
N ALA A 6 -2.26 -2.33 -9.66
CA ALA A 6 -2.26 -3.37 -8.64
C ALA A 6 -3.61 -3.55 -7.94
N VAL A 7 -4.54 -2.61 -8.11
CA VAL A 7 -5.85 -2.61 -7.45
C VAL A 7 -6.97 -2.60 -8.49
N ARG A 8 -8.19 -2.90 -8.05
CA ARG A 8 -9.36 -2.91 -8.92
C ARG A 8 -9.84 -1.48 -9.19
N GLN A 9 -10.62 -1.29 -10.27
CA GLN A 9 -11.21 0.02 -10.58
C GLN A 9 -12.16 0.51 -9.48
N SER A 10 -12.80 -0.42 -8.77
CA SER A 10 -13.68 -0.10 -7.64
C SER A 10 -12.92 0.36 -6.39
N ASP A 11 -11.60 0.13 -6.35
CA ASP A 11 -10.78 0.54 -5.23
C ASP A 11 -10.37 2.01 -5.36
N THR A 12 -10.23 2.68 -4.24
CA THR A 12 -9.90 4.10 -4.20
C THR A 12 -8.43 4.28 -3.83
N ILE A 13 -7.73 5.13 -4.58
CA ILE A 13 -6.34 5.51 -4.29
C ILE A 13 -6.29 7.00 -4.05
N ALA A 14 -5.62 7.40 -2.98
CA ALA A 14 -5.36 8.79 -2.66
C ALA A 14 -3.88 8.99 -2.36
N ARG A 15 -3.34 10.10 -2.83
CA ARG A 15 -1.99 10.55 -2.44
C ARG A 15 -2.13 11.47 -1.24
N LEU A 16 -1.51 11.08 -0.13
CA LEU A 16 -1.58 11.84 1.12
C LEU A 16 -0.52 12.94 1.19
N GLY A 17 0.57 12.76 0.49
CA GLY A 17 1.66 13.73 0.43
C GLY A 17 2.98 13.03 0.17
N GLY A 18 3.93 13.73 -0.47
CA GLY A 18 5.24 13.16 -0.75
C GLY A 18 5.13 11.82 -1.49
N ASP A 19 5.63 10.79 -0.87
CA ASP A 19 5.61 9.41 -1.35
C ASP A 19 4.59 8.53 -0.61
N GLU A 20 3.69 9.14 0.17
CA GLU A 20 2.66 8.40 0.90
C GLU A 20 1.35 8.34 0.13
N PHE A 21 0.81 7.13 0.02
CA PHE A 21 -0.46 6.84 -0.63
C PHE A 21 -1.36 6.04 0.29
N ALA A 22 -2.65 6.18 0.11
CA ALA A 22 -3.64 5.33 0.75
C ALA A 22 -4.46 4.63 -0.32
N ALA A 23 -4.79 3.37 -0.08
CA ALA A 23 -5.71 2.62 -0.92
C ALA A 23 -6.83 2.08 -0.04
N ILE A 24 -8.07 2.23 -0.50
CA ILE A 24 -9.24 1.68 0.16
C ILE A 24 -9.77 0.56 -0.70
N LEU A 25 -9.72 -0.64 -0.18
CA LEU A 25 -10.21 -1.84 -0.86
C LEU A 25 -11.55 -2.22 -0.27
N SER A 26 -12.52 -2.48 -1.13
CA SER A 26 -13.87 -2.84 -0.72
C SER A 26 -14.24 -4.24 -1.21
N GLY A 27 -15.38 -4.74 -0.76
CA GLY A 27 -15.88 -6.04 -1.20
C GLY A 27 -15.18 -7.23 -0.57
N LEU A 28 -14.59 -7.06 0.61
CA LEU A 28 -14.00 -8.16 1.36
C LEU A 28 -15.11 -9.06 1.95
N HIS A 29 -14.74 -10.29 2.22
CA HIS A 29 -15.65 -11.27 2.81
C HIS A 29 -16.19 -10.79 4.17
N PRO A 30 -17.48 -11.03 4.49
CA PRO A 30 -18.03 -10.59 5.77
C PRO A 30 -17.43 -11.27 7.00
N GLU A 31 -16.88 -12.49 6.86
CA GLU A 31 -16.15 -13.14 7.95
C GLU A 31 -14.79 -12.49 8.15
N ARG A 32 -14.51 -12.08 9.39
CA ARG A 32 -13.27 -11.37 9.74
C ARG A 32 -12.01 -12.15 9.36
N GLU A 33 -11.97 -13.43 9.66
CA GLU A 33 -10.79 -14.26 9.37
C GLU A 33 -10.52 -14.36 7.87
N VAL A 34 -11.57 -14.54 7.07
CA VAL A 34 -11.45 -14.59 5.62
C VAL A 34 -11.06 -13.23 5.07
N ALA A 35 -11.69 -12.16 5.54
CA ALA A 35 -11.36 -10.79 5.14
C ALA A 35 -9.91 -10.44 5.45
N THR A 36 -9.40 -10.89 6.60
CA THR A 36 -7.99 -10.67 6.99
C THR A 36 -7.05 -11.31 5.99
N LEU A 37 -7.31 -12.57 5.60
CA LEU A 37 -6.50 -13.25 4.60
C LEU A 37 -6.59 -12.58 3.23
N GLU A 38 -7.77 -12.14 2.84
CA GLU A 38 -7.95 -11.41 1.58
C GLU A 38 -7.16 -10.10 1.58
N ALA A 39 -7.21 -9.35 2.70
CA ALA A 39 -6.48 -8.10 2.84
C ALA A 39 -4.96 -8.32 2.81
N GLN A 40 -4.47 -9.35 3.50
CA GLN A 40 -3.05 -9.71 3.48
C GLN A 40 -2.59 -10.10 2.08
N THR A 41 -3.39 -10.89 1.38
CA THR A 41 -3.09 -11.31 0.00
C THR A 41 -3.04 -10.11 -0.94
N ALA A 42 -4.02 -9.21 -0.84
CA ALA A 42 -4.05 -7.99 -1.66
C ALA A 42 -2.85 -7.10 -1.37
N ALA A 43 -2.52 -6.90 -0.09
CA ALA A 43 -1.38 -6.07 0.31
C ALA A 43 -0.06 -6.66 -0.19
N GLU A 44 0.13 -7.96 -0.08
CA GLU A 44 1.35 -8.63 -0.57
C GLU A 44 1.47 -8.54 -2.09
N LYS A 45 0.36 -8.66 -2.80
CA LYS A 45 0.34 -8.46 -4.26
C LYS A 45 0.79 -7.05 -4.63
N ILE A 46 0.28 -6.03 -3.92
CA ILE A 46 0.67 -4.64 -4.13
C ILE A 46 2.17 -4.48 -3.85
N ARG A 47 2.65 -5.01 -2.73
CA ARG A 47 4.06 -4.94 -2.37
C ARG A 47 4.95 -5.51 -3.47
N LEU A 48 4.63 -6.69 -3.97
CA LEU A 48 5.40 -7.35 -5.00
C LEU A 48 5.41 -6.54 -6.31
N ILE A 49 4.27 -6.02 -6.72
CA ILE A 49 4.18 -5.22 -7.96
C ILE A 49 4.99 -3.93 -7.82
N LEU A 50 4.89 -3.23 -6.68
CA LEU A 50 5.61 -1.99 -6.46
C LEU A 50 7.11 -2.22 -6.22
N SER A 51 7.51 -3.42 -5.84
CA SER A 51 8.92 -3.78 -5.64
C SER A 51 9.66 -4.06 -6.94
N CYS A 52 8.96 -4.27 -8.05
CA CYS A 52 9.60 -4.49 -9.34
C CYS A 52 10.42 -3.26 -9.73
N PRO A 53 11.66 -3.43 -10.20
CA PRO A 53 12.48 -2.30 -10.60
C PRO A 53 11.83 -1.45 -11.70
N TYR A 54 12.03 -0.15 -11.62
CA TYR A 54 11.67 0.78 -12.68
C TYR A 54 12.85 1.04 -13.56
N GLU A 55 12.65 1.08 -14.87
CA GLU A 55 13.65 1.53 -15.81
C GLU A 55 13.52 3.06 -15.94
N ILE A 56 14.59 3.76 -15.59
CA ILE A 56 14.68 5.21 -15.73
C ILE A 56 15.66 5.51 -16.84
N LYS A 57 15.21 6.26 -17.84
CA LYS A 57 16.08 6.72 -18.93
C LYS A 57 16.61 8.11 -18.60
N VAL A 58 17.93 8.23 -18.59
CA VAL A 58 18.62 9.48 -18.29
C VAL A 58 19.33 9.96 -19.53
N SER A 59 19.00 11.19 -19.96
CA SER A 59 19.70 11.82 -21.08
C SER A 59 21.04 12.35 -20.63
N ARG A 60 22.08 12.02 -21.38
CA ARG A 60 23.45 12.49 -21.15
C ARG A 60 23.87 13.47 -22.23
N GLU A 61 24.98 14.18 -22.00
CA GLU A 61 25.59 15.04 -23.01
C GLU A 61 25.97 14.22 -24.27
N GLY A 62 25.85 14.85 -25.41
CA GLY A 62 26.16 14.20 -26.70
C GLY A 62 25.03 13.31 -27.22
N GLY A 63 23.83 13.42 -26.69
CA GLY A 63 22.67 12.65 -27.15
C GLY A 63 22.59 11.23 -26.63
N ARG A 64 23.49 10.83 -25.74
CA ARG A 64 23.49 9.49 -25.17
C ARG A 64 22.33 9.34 -24.14
N VAL A 65 21.69 8.19 -24.19
CA VAL A 65 20.63 7.83 -23.22
C VAL A 65 21.08 6.59 -22.45
N ASP A 66 21.17 6.74 -21.13
CA ASP A 66 21.47 5.62 -20.23
C ASP A 66 20.18 5.10 -19.61
N SER A 67 20.09 3.79 -19.40
CA SER A 67 19.01 3.16 -18.66
C SER A 67 19.51 2.79 -17.28
N ILE A 68 18.75 3.20 -16.24
CA ILE A 68 19.05 2.90 -14.85
C ILE A 68 17.85 2.14 -14.27
N LEU A 69 18.11 1.00 -13.62
CA LEU A 69 17.10 0.28 -12.89
C LEU A 69 17.02 0.82 -11.46
N HIS A 70 15.83 1.25 -11.06
CA HIS A 70 15.58 1.77 -9.71
C HIS A 70 14.52 0.92 -9.03
N SER A 71 14.83 0.44 -7.85
CA SER A 71 13.89 -0.33 -7.02
C SER A 71 13.50 0.49 -5.80
N CYS A 72 12.20 0.59 -5.54
CA CYS A 72 11.66 1.33 -4.40
C CYS A 72 10.55 0.49 -3.75
N PRO A 73 10.92 -0.58 -3.03
CA PRO A 73 9.93 -1.42 -2.38
C PRO A 73 9.17 -0.66 -1.29
N PRO A 74 7.84 -0.85 -1.19
CA PRO A 74 7.04 -0.09 -0.26
C PRO A 74 7.06 -0.67 1.16
N SER A 75 6.86 0.21 2.13
CA SER A 75 6.42 -0.18 3.46
C SER A 75 4.91 0.03 3.51
N MET A 76 4.18 -0.90 4.09
CA MET A 76 2.72 -0.87 4.08
C MET A 76 2.15 -1.15 5.46
N GLY A 77 1.20 -0.31 5.86
CA GLY A 77 0.34 -0.57 7.01
C GLY A 77 -1.06 -0.88 6.52
N VAL A 78 -1.70 -1.88 7.10
CA VAL A 78 -3.02 -2.33 6.69
C VAL A 78 -3.97 -2.34 7.88
N VAL A 79 -5.16 -1.76 7.70
CA VAL A 79 -6.22 -1.76 8.69
C VAL A 79 -7.46 -2.39 8.09
N LEU A 80 -8.06 -3.32 8.81
CA LEU A 80 -9.35 -3.88 8.46
C LEU A 80 -10.42 -3.20 9.29
N PHE A 81 -11.47 -2.69 8.65
CA PHE A 81 -12.55 -2.00 9.36
C PHE A 81 -13.92 -2.34 8.75
N GLY A 82 -14.95 -2.29 9.59
CA GLY A 82 -16.33 -2.50 9.17
C GLY A 82 -17.05 -1.19 8.84
N ASP A 83 -18.22 -1.29 8.18
CA ASP A 83 -18.99 -0.14 7.72
C ASP A 83 -19.39 0.80 8.84
N GLU A 84 -19.66 0.28 10.04
CA GLU A 84 -19.99 1.10 11.19
C GLU A 84 -18.86 1.99 11.67
N ARG A 85 -17.64 1.78 11.19
CA ARG A 85 -16.46 2.59 11.51
C ARG A 85 -16.18 3.68 10.49
N LEU A 86 -17.01 3.84 9.48
CA LEU A 86 -16.83 4.88 8.47
C LEU A 86 -16.83 6.29 9.06
N ASN A 87 -17.55 6.51 10.17
CA ASN A 87 -17.57 7.79 10.89
C ASN A 87 -16.36 8.00 11.81
N GLU A 88 -15.48 7.01 11.92
CA GLU A 88 -14.28 7.06 12.77
C GLU A 88 -13.01 7.08 11.92
N GLU A 89 -13.03 7.81 10.80
CA GLU A 89 -11.94 7.91 9.85
C GLU A 89 -10.60 8.19 10.53
N LYS A 90 -10.59 9.12 11.47
CA LYS A 90 -9.37 9.51 12.18
C LYS A 90 -8.74 8.31 12.88
N LYS A 91 -9.53 7.48 13.55
CA LYS A 91 -9.04 6.30 14.26
C LYS A 91 -8.48 5.26 13.30
N VAL A 92 -9.15 5.06 12.16
CA VAL A 92 -8.70 4.14 11.12
C VAL A 92 -7.34 4.59 10.58
N PHE A 93 -7.20 5.87 10.24
CA PHE A 93 -5.94 6.41 9.76
C PHE A 93 -4.83 6.34 10.80
N GLU A 94 -5.13 6.61 12.07
CA GLU A 94 -4.14 6.49 13.15
C GLU A 94 -3.64 5.05 13.29
N ALA A 95 -4.52 4.07 13.20
CA ALA A 95 -4.13 2.66 13.25
C ALA A 95 -3.26 2.28 12.05
N GLY A 96 -3.61 2.77 10.86
CA GLY A 96 -2.81 2.57 9.65
C GLY A 96 -1.43 3.20 9.76
N ASP A 97 -1.35 4.41 10.28
CA ASP A 97 -0.07 5.11 10.48
C ASP A 97 0.83 4.37 11.47
N ARG A 98 0.27 3.84 12.55
CA ARG A 98 1.06 3.03 13.49
C ARG A 98 1.61 1.77 12.83
N ALA A 99 0.78 1.08 12.06
CA ALA A 99 1.23 -0.11 11.33
C ALA A 99 2.29 0.23 10.30
N LEU A 100 2.13 1.35 9.58
CA LEU A 100 3.11 1.83 8.62
C LEU A 100 4.44 2.18 9.30
N TYR A 101 4.38 2.84 10.43
CA TYR A 101 5.56 3.15 11.24
C TYR A 101 6.32 1.87 11.60
N GLN A 102 5.60 0.84 12.05
CA GLN A 102 6.20 -0.46 12.37
C GLN A 102 6.86 -1.10 11.14
N ALA A 103 6.19 -1.00 9.98
CA ALA A 103 6.75 -1.54 8.73
C ALA A 103 8.06 -0.85 8.35
N LYS A 104 8.13 0.48 8.48
CA LYS A 104 9.34 1.25 8.21
C LYS A 104 10.46 0.91 9.18
N HIS A 105 10.14 0.72 10.46
CA HIS A 105 11.12 0.36 11.50
C HIS A 105 11.57 -1.10 11.43
N ALA A 106 10.79 -1.97 10.81
CA ALA A 106 11.18 -3.35 10.55
C ALA A 106 12.12 -3.50 9.35
N GLY A 107 12.54 -2.39 8.74
CA GLY A 107 13.46 -2.40 7.61
C GLY A 107 12.82 -2.06 6.27
N GLY A 108 11.54 -1.77 6.25
CA GLY A 108 10.82 -1.50 5.01
C GLY A 108 10.55 -2.75 4.17
N ASN A 109 10.01 -2.58 2.98
CA ASN A 109 9.67 -3.67 2.06
C ASN A 109 8.88 -4.78 2.77
N THR A 110 7.88 -4.39 3.51
CA THR A 110 7.07 -5.31 4.30
C THR A 110 5.66 -4.76 4.52
N VAL A 111 4.76 -5.67 4.84
CA VAL A 111 3.37 -5.36 5.18
C VAL A 111 3.18 -5.64 6.68
N VAL A 112 2.63 -4.67 7.40
CA VAL A 112 2.25 -4.85 8.80
C VAL A 112 0.75 -4.64 8.92
N MET A 113 0.06 -5.62 9.49
CA MET A 113 -1.35 -5.50 9.83
C MET A 113 -1.50 -4.75 11.15
N ALA A 114 -2.44 -3.83 11.22
CA ALA A 114 -2.78 -3.16 12.46
C ALA A 114 -3.26 -4.19 13.50
N GLU A 115 -2.79 -4.05 14.73
CA GLU A 115 -3.18 -4.96 15.82
C GLU A 115 -4.67 -4.86 16.13
N GLU A 116 -5.22 -3.66 16.03
CA GLU A 116 -6.64 -3.40 16.26
C GLU A 116 -7.41 -3.55 14.96
N LEU A 117 -8.38 -4.45 14.98
CA LEU A 117 -9.36 -4.56 13.90
C LEU A 117 -10.55 -3.68 14.26
N MET A 118 -10.92 -2.80 13.36
CA MET A 118 -11.94 -1.79 13.60
C MET A 118 -13.29 -2.21 13.03
N PHE A 119 -13.90 -3.14 13.70
CA PHE A 119 -15.24 -3.61 13.35
C PHE A 119 -16.31 -3.01 14.22
#